data_410fe44d6ac13ac3cd8ae2df518f8ce5
#
_entry.id   410fe44d6ac13ac3cd8ae2df518f8ce5
#
_cell.length_a   1.000
_cell.length_b   1.000
_cell.length_c   1.000
_cell.angle_alpha   90.00
_cell.angle_beta   90.00
_cell.angle_gamma   90.00
#
_symmetry.space_group_name_H-M   'P 1'
#
loop_
_entity.id
_entity.type
_entity.pdbx_description
1 polymer ?
#
loop_
_entity_poly.entity_id
_entity_poly.type
_entity_poly.pdbx_seq_one_letter_code
_entity_poly.pdbx_strand_id
1 'polypeptide(L)'
;MLDNFRLASPKSVILTGTAGDGKTYYCRQIWEEFSGSVEAWQQDGKIHRLVLGDRQLVVIKDLSELTSEEKRSLLPQIADAITGEDTSTVYLIAANDGQLVEAWAEAAQTKVELEPVRQAIEELLVGDLRELDSFQVKLYNLSRQSAAVLFPRILDAILNHPGWGDCNQCAYQTQGCPIWQNKQRLEGTEANRTTRERLTDLLELCELNQMHLPVRQLLLLIANTVLGHPEAKDRLLNCRQIPGIISAGTTSLASLYRNIFGENLPERRRESTEVFKVLRGFGIGAETSNQIDNILIFGADDPELQPLYTDLVLADSFYGADLKYQAQQRSYLEGDAAKGREEFLGVLQAQRQRLFFTIPNDRTADMRLWDLTVFHYAGEYLNDLHRVIQEGKKIPKPIASRLVRGLNRIFTGLLVSNQDELILATSGSHSQARISRVYEEAISVARKRGESVSLEINKNSKKPSLVVHLAPEVEPIRFNLTLTRYEYLSRVAEGVLPSSFSQECYEDVLAFKTQVFKQLAIRQSLECEDEGAEAVMNIRLLEVNSAGIASERTLEVYL
;
A
#
# COMPACT_ATOMS: atom_id res chain seq x y z
N MET A 1 8.92 -23.71 -6.16
CA MET A 1 10.01 -23.49 -7.14
C MET A 1 11.04 -24.62 -7.08
N LEU A 2 11.68 -24.89 -5.95
CA LEU A 2 12.63 -26.04 -5.79
C LEU A 2 12.00 -27.37 -6.22
N ASP A 3 10.77 -27.64 -5.81
CA ASP A 3 10.08 -28.88 -6.18
C ASP A 3 9.90 -29.04 -7.69
N ASN A 4 9.82 -27.95 -8.45
CA ASN A 4 9.75 -28.03 -9.91
C ASN A 4 11.02 -28.69 -10.50
N PHE A 5 12.20 -28.33 -9.99
CA PHE A 5 13.46 -28.89 -10.48
C PHE A 5 13.75 -30.28 -9.96
N ARG A 6 12.99 -30.80 -8.98
CA ARG A 6 13.05 -32.18 -8.48
C ARG A 6 12.14 -33.15 -9.24
N LEU A 7 11.27 -32.61 -10.13
CA LEU A 7 10.41 -33.46 -10.96
C LEU A 7 11.22 -34.23 -12.02
N ALA A 8 10.71 -35.34 -12.47
CA ALA A 8 11.29 -36.09 -13.59
C ALA A 8 11.29 -35.29 -14.90
N SER A 9 10.33 -34.38 -15.07
CA SER A 9 10.24 -33.46 -16.20
C SER A 9 10.05 -32.02 -15.68
N PRO A 10 11.13 -31.34 -15.27
CA PRO A 10 11.05 -29.97 -14.78
C PRO A 10 10.76 -29.01 -15.93
N LYS A 11 9.91 -28.02 -15.65
CA LYS A 11 9.66 -26.87 -16.56
C LYS A 11 10.74 -25.80 -16.34
N SER A 12 11.07 -25.03 -17.37
CA SER A 12 11.88 -23.82 -17.25
C SER A 12 11.21 -22.82 -16.32
N VAL A 13 11.99 -22.02 -15.61
CA VAL A 13 11.48 -21.05 -14.63
C VAL A 13 11.96 -19.66 -14.97
N ILE A 14 11.03 -18.71 -15.03
CA ILE A 14 11.30 -17.28 -15.16
C ILE A 14 10.96 -16.62 -13.82
N LEU A 15 11.94 -15.93 -13.24
CA LEU A 15 11.79 -15.11 -12.05
C LEU A 15 11.72 -13.65 -12.46
N THR A 16 10.56 -13.01 -12.30
CA THR A 16 10.38 -11.59 -12.58
C THR A 16 10.24 -10.78 -11.31
N GLY A 17 10.22 -9.48 -11.46
CA GLY A 17 10.06 -8.51 -10.38
C GLY A 17 10.98 -7.32 -10.52
N THR A 18 10.86 -6.36 -9.59
CA THR A 18 11.68 -5.15 -9.58
C THR A 18 13.09 -5.38 -9.02
N ALA A 19 13.95 -4.37 -9.11
CA ALA A 19 15.29 -4.44 -8.53
C ALA A 19 15.21 -4.52 -7.00
N GLY A 20 15.80 -5.58 -6.42
CA GLY A 20 15.80 -5.79 -4.97
C GLY A 20 14.74 -6.76 -4.45
N ASP A 21 13.94 -7.40 -5.31
CA ASP A 21 12.98 -8.44 -4.93
C ASP A 21 13.62 -9.80 -4.61
N GLY A 22 14.94 -9.94 -4.81
CA GLY A 22 15.67 -11.15 -4.45
C GLY A 22 15.79 -12.18 -5.57
N LYS A 23 15.55 -11.81 -6.84
CA LYS A 23 15.69 -12.73 -8.00
C LYS A 23 17.02 -13.50 -8.00
N THR A 24 18.12 -12.78 -7.95
CA THR A 24 19.48 -13.38 -7.94
C THR A 24 19.72 -14.26 -6.70
N TYR A 25 19.12 -13.92 -5.56
CA TYR A 25 19.18 -14.73 -4.35
C TYR A 25 18.51 -16.11 -4.57
N TYR A 26 17.31 -16.13 -5.16
CA TYR A 26 16.63 -17.38 -5.47
C TYR A 26 17.36 -18.20 -6.53
N CYS A 27 17.95 -17.56 -7.56
CA CYS A 27 18.81 -18.25 -8.51
C CYS A 27 19.99 -18.93 -7.81
N ARG A 28 20.64 -18.23 -6.88
CA ARG A 28 21.74 -18.79 -6.08
C ARG A 28 21.29 -19.94 -5.19
N GLN A 29 20.16 -19.83 -4.51
CA GLN A 29 19.61 -20.90 -3.66
C GLN A 29 19.33 -22.17 -4.46
N ILE A 30 18.78 -22.05 -5.68
CA ILE A 30 18.55 -23.19 -6.56
C ILE A 30 19.89 -23.78 -7.03
N TRP A 31 20.85 -22.92 -7.40
CA TRP A 31 22.18 -23.35 -7.79
C TRP A 31 22.87 -24.18 -6.70
N GLU A 32 22.90 -23.70 -5.46
CA GLU A 32 23.52 -24.37 -4.31
C GLU A 32 22.79 -25.67 -3.95
N GLU A 33 21.47 -25.73 -4.00
CA GLU A 33 20.64 -26.90 -3.72
C GLU A 33 20.95 -28.08 -4.66
N PHE A 34 21.24 -27.79 -5.93
CA PHE A 34 21.58 -28.81 -6.94
C PHE A 34 23.08 -28.97 -7.15
N SER A 35 23.86 -28.78 -6.09
CA SER A 35 25.30 -29.00 -6.02
C SER A 35 26.18 -28.05 -6.83
N GLY A 36 25.68 -26.86 -7.16
CA GLY A 36 26.51 -25.79 -7.68
C GLY A 36 27.46 -25.26 -6.59
N SER A 37 28.76 -25.08 -6.90
CA SER A 37 29.68 -24.56 -5.90
C SER A 37 29.51 -23.06 -5.67
N VAL A 38 29.71 -22.61 -4.43
CA VAL A 38 29.67 -21.18 -4.05
C VAL A 38 30.76 -20.40 -4.79
N GLU A 39 31.93 -20.98 -4.96
CA GLU A 39 33.06 -20.39 -5.67
C GLU A 39 32.71 -20.15 -7.16
N ALA A 40 32.10 -21.14 -7.82
CA ALA A 40 31.65 -21.02 -9.19
C ALA A 40 30.57 -19.93 -9.34
N TRP A 41 29.67 -19.78 -8.35
CA TRP A 41 28.68 -18.72 -8.33
C TRP A 41 29.30 -17.31 -8.21
N GLN A 42 30.39 -17.18 -7.45
CA GLN A 42 31.10 -15.93 -7.21
C GLN A 42 31.98 -15.52 -8.40
N GLN A 43 32.31 -16.45 -9.30
CA GLN A 43 33.01 -16.11 -10.54
C GLN A 43 32.17 -15.16 -11.40
N ASP A 44 32.84 -14.29 -12.12
CA ASP A 44 32.24 -13.21 -12.92
C ASP A 44 31.58 -13.77 -14.20
N GLY A 45 30.52 -14.59 -13.99
CA GLY A 45 29.73 -15.23 -15.02
C GLY A 45 28.26 -14.83 -14.94
N LYS A 46 27.69 -14.37 -16.07
CA LYS A 46 26.27 -14.04 -16.19
C LYS A 46 25.39 -15.28 -16.31
N ILE A 47 25.97 -16.37 -16.83
CA ILE A 47 25.30 -17.64 -17.13
C ILE A 47 26.08 -18.76 -16.46
N HIS A 48 25.40 -19.58 -15.69
CA HIS A 48 25.95 -20.77 -15.06
C HIS A 48 25.26 -22.02 -15.56
N ARG A 49 25.99 -23.14 -15.64
CA ARG A 49 25.48 -24.43 -16.12
C ARG A 49 25.84 -25.54 -15.15
N LEU A 50 24.86 -26.37 -14.84
CA LEU A 50 25.09 -27.59 -14.04
C LEU A 50 24.26 -28.77 -14.58
N VAL A 51 24.66 -29.98 -14.23
CA VAL A 51 23.94 -31.20 -14.61
C VAL A 51 22.81 -31.43 -13.60
N LEU A 52 21.60 -31.64 -14.10
CA LEU A 52 20.40 -31.92 -13.33
C LEU A 52 19.82 -33.28 -13.79
N GLY A 53 20.29 -34.38 -13.21
CA GLY A 53 19.95 -35.72 -13.67
C GLY A 53 20.50 -35.99 -15.09
N ASP A 54 19.60 -36.25 -16.04
CA ASP A 54 19.91 -36.44 -17.46
C ASP A 54 19.82 -35.11 -18.28
N ARG A 55 19.57 -34.00 -17.62
CA ARG A 55 19.39 -32.70 -18.23
C ARG A 55 20.44 -31.68 -17.80
N GLN A 56 20.52 -30.58 -18.52
CA GLN A 56 21.34 -29.42 -18.15
C GLN A 56 20.46 -28.32 -17.59
N LEU A 57 20.77 -27.81 -16.38
CA LEU A 57 20.20 -26.58 -15.86
C LEU A 57 21.11 -25.41 -16.25
N VAL A 58 20.50 -24.42 -16.93
CA VAL A 58 21.17 -23.15 -17.31
C VAL A 58 20.56 -22.03 -16.49
N VAL A 59 21.37 -21.39 -15.65
CA VAL A 59 20.96 -20.29 -14.79
C VAL A 59 21.44 -18.97 -15.36
N ILE A 60 20.52 -18.06 -15.68
CA ILE A 60 20.79 -16.70 -16.13
C ILE A 60 20.52 -15.77 -14.95
N LYS A 61 21.60 -15.19 -14.37
CA LYS A 61 21.53 -14.37 -13.14
C LYS A 61 20.71 -13.09 -13.31
N ASP A 62 20.81 -12.46 -14.47
CA ASP A 62 20.01 -11.31 -14.87
C ASP A 62 20.03 -11.17 -16.40
N LEU A 63 18.86 -11.24 -17.01
CA LEU A 63 18.70 -11.11 -18.46
C LEU A 63 19.17 -9.74 -18.97
N SER A 64 19.13 -8.70 -18.13
CA SER A 64 19.54 -7.34 -18.48
C SER A 64 21.04 -7.19 -18.66
N GLU A 65 21.83 -8.04 -18.01
CA GLU A 65 23.28 -8.00 -18.11
C GLU A 65 23.81 -8.64 -19.40
N LEU A 66 22.97 -9.38 -20.13
CA LEU A 66 23.33 -9.98 -21.41
C LEU A 66 23.42 -8.93 -22.52
N THR A 67 24.44 -9.04 -23.35
CA THR A 67 24.56 -8.23 -24.56
C THR A 67 23.47 -8.61 -25.58
N SER A 68 23.19 -7.72 -26.55
CA SER A 68 22.24 -8.01 -27.62
C SER A 68 22.61 -9.25 -28.44
N GLU A 69 23.89 -9.52 -28.60
CA GLU A 69 24.40 -10.69 -29.32
C GLU A 69 24.19 -11.99 -28.51
N GLU A 70 24.47 -11.97 -27.20
CA GLU A 70 24.16 -13.08 -26.28
C GLU A 70 22.67 -13.38 -26.26
N LYS A 71 21.79 -12.35 -26.19
CA LYS A 71 20.33 -12.52 -26.23
C LYS A 71 19.87 -13.16 -27.53
N ARG A 72 20.36 -12.66 -28.70
CA ARG A 72 20.02 -13.21 -30.02
C ARG A 72 20.37 -14.69 -30.19
N SER A 73 21.48 -15.13 -29.55
CA SER A 73 21.88 -16.54 -29.57
C SER A 73 21.07 -17.39 -28.60
N LEU A 74 20.73 -16.86 -27.43
CA LEU A 74 20.18 -17.65 -26.31
C LEU A 74 18.66 -17.74 -26.33
N LEU A 75 17.94 -16.67 -26.70
CA LEU A 75 16.48 -16.66 -26.67
C LEU A 75 15.82 -17.73 -27.56
N PRO A 76 16.35 -18.07 -28.76
CA PRO A 76 15.85 -19.21 -29.51
C PRO A 76 15.99 -20.55 -28.78
N GLN A 77 17.15 -20.79 -28.14
CA GLN A 77 17.35 -22.02 -27.36
C GLN A 77 16.42 -22.12 -26.16
N ILE A 78 16.13 -20.97 -25.51
CA ILE A 78 15.14 -20.89 -24.43
C ILE A 78 13.74 -21.18 -24.98
N ALA A 79 13.42 -20.68 -26.18
CA ALA A 79 12.14 -20.95 -26.82
C ALA A 79 11.95 -22.42 -27.12
N ASP A 80 12.97 -23.11 -27.67
CA ASP A 80 12.93 -24.55 -27.94
C ASP A 80 12.66 -25.35 -26.66
N ALA A 81 13.25 -24.93 -25.51
CA ALA A 81 12.98 -25.56 -24.24
C ALA A 81 11.59 -25.25 -23.68
N ILE A 82 11.06 -24.03 -23.93
CA ILE A 82 9.72 -23.60 -23.49
C ILE A 82 8.63 -24.29 -24.33
N THR A 83 8.83 -24.46 -25.62
CA THR A 83 7.91 -25.19 -26.51
C THR A 83 7.97 -26.71 -26.32
N GLY A 84 9.06 -27.21 -25.74
CA GLY A 84 9.31 -28.64 -25.52
C GLY A 84 10.03 -29.32 -26.69
N GLU A 85 10.55 -28.56 -27.64
CA GLU A 85 11.40 -29.05 -28.74
C GLU A 85 12.78 -29.52 -28.21
N ASP A 86 13.36 -28.75 -27.26
CA ASP A 86 14.51 -29.21 -26.47
C ASP A 86 14.06 -29.73 -25.11
N THR A 87 14.21 -31.03 -24.89
CA THR A 87 13.91 -31.68 -23.61
C THR A 87 15.18 -31.93 -22.76
N SER A 88 16.34 -31.60 -23.29
CA SER A 88 17.63 -31.81 -22.63
C SER A 88 18.08 -30.66 -21.74
N THR A 89 17.54 -29.47 -21.98
CA THR A 89 17.92 -28.24 -21.27
C THR A 89 16.74 -27.63 -20.53
N VAL A 90 16.98 -27.14 -19.31
CA VAL A 90 16.02 -26.42 -18.49
C VAL A 90 16.63 -25.09 -18.07
N TYR A 91 15.88 -24.02 -18.17
CA TYR A 91 16.35 -22.67 -17.86
C TYR A 91 15.78 -22.13 -16.55
N LEU A 92 16.63 -21.44 -15.80
CA LEU A 92 16.24 -20.57 -14.68
C LEU A 92 16.69 -19.14 -15.00
N ILE A 93 15.75 -18.27 -15.26
CA ILE A 93 16.01 -16.93 -15.80
C ILE A 93 15.53 -15.88 -14.81
N ALA A 94 16.42 -14.97 -14.37
CA ALA A 94 16.00 -13.76 -13.67
C ALA A 94 15.94 -12.59 -14.65
N ALA A 95 14.83 -11.83 -14.59
CA ALA A 95 14.62 -10.63 -15.42
C ALA A 95 13.73 -9.62 -14.71
N ASN A 96 13.83 -8.35 -15.08
CA ASN A 96 12.78 -7.37 -14.75
C ASN A 96 11.66 -7.48 -15.78
N ASP A 97 10.40 -7.19 -15.36
CA ASP A 97 9.22 -7.37 -16.21
C ASP A 97 9.36 -6.64 -17.56
N GLY A 98 9.71 -5.35 -17.55
CA GLY A 98 9.89 -4.57 -18.78
C GLY A 98 10.99 -5.11 -19.69
N GLN A 99 12.12 -5.50 -19.13
CA GLN A 99 13.25 -6.04 -19.89
C GLN A 99 12.96 -7.44 -20.46
N LEU A 100 12.15 -8.23 -19.76
CA LEU A 100 11.70 -9.53 -20.27
C LEU A 100 10.83 -9.34 -21.52
N VAL A 101 9.83 -8.45 -21.45
CA VAL A 101 8.94 -8.14 -22.57
C VAL A 101 9.72 -7.55 -23.75
N GLU A 102 10.62 -6.59 -23.50
CA GLU A 102 11.45 -5.96 -24.52
C GLU A 102 12.35 -6.97 -25.23
N ALA A 103 13.05 -7.82 -24.49
CA ALA A 103 13.96 -8.83 -25.06
C ALA A 103 13.22 -9.82 -25.96
N TRP A 104 12.03 -10.28 -25.57
CA TRP A 104 11.23 -11.18 -26.40
C TRP A 104 10.58 -10.47 -27.60
N ALA A 105 10.19 -9.20 -27.45
CA ALA A 105 9.68 -8.40 -28.57
C ALA A 105 10.75 -8.18 -29.64
N GLU A 106 11.98 -7.82 -29.25
CA GLU A 106 13.11 -7.69 -30.18
C GLU A 106 13.47 -9.01 -30.87
N ALA A 107 13.44 -10.12 -30.12
CA ALA A 107 13.73 -11.45 -30.66
C ALA A 107 12.67 -11.88 -31.69
N ALA A 108 11.38 -11.68 -31.41
CA ALA A 108 10.29 -12.01 -32.31
C ALA A 108 10.28 -11.15 -33.58
N GLN A 109 10.70 -9.87 -33.52
CA GLN A 109 10.90 -9.05 -34.71
C GLN A 109 11.97 -9.60 -35.65
N THR A 110 12.99 -10.27 -35.07
CA THR A 110 14.10 -10.85 -35.85
C THR A 110 13.76 -12.25 -36.35
N LYS A 111 13.01 -13.04 -35.55
CA LYS A 111 12.61 -14.42 -35.82
C LYS A 111 11.13 -14.63 -35.50
N VAL A 112 10.29 -14.69 -36.52
CA VAL A 112 8.81 -14.83 -36.39
C VAL A 112 8.42 -16.11 -35.63
N GLU A 113 9.25 -17.14 -35.65
CA GLU A 113 9.05 -18.41 -34.95
C GLU A 113 8.98 -18.23 -33.41
N LEU A 114 9.53 -17.13 -32.86
CA LEU A 114 9.51 -16.81 -31.43
C LEU A 114 8.22 -16.12 -30.96
N GLU A 115 7.36 -15.70 -31.88
CA GLU A 115 6.12 -14.97 -31.57
C GLU A 115 5.18 -15.72 -30.61
N PRO A 116 4.94 -17.06 -30.73
CA PRO A 116 4.11 -17.79 -29.78
C PRO A 116 4.65 -17.75 -28.34
N VAL A 117 5.99 -17.81 -28.17
CA VAL A 117 6.61 -17.76 -26.83
C VAL A 117 6.53 -16.33 -26.26
N ARG A 118 6.72 -15.30 -27.10
CA ARG A 118 6.52 -13.91 -26.72
C ARG A 118 5.10 -13.68 -26.16
N GLN A 119 4.09 -14.13 -26.92
CA GLN A 119 2.67 -14.02 -26.51
C GLN A 119 2.39 -14.78 -25.21
N ALA A 120 2.92 -15.99 -25.07
CA ALA A 120 2.76 -16.77 -23.85
C ALA A 120 3.38 -16.08 -22.62
N ILE A 121 4.56 -15.46 -22.76
CA ILE A 121 5.21 -14.71 -21.68
C ILE A 121 4.42 -13.45 -21.33
N GLU A 122 3.90 -12.72 -22.31
CA GLU A 122 3.02 -11.57 -22.09
C GLU A 122 1.72 -11.99 -21.38
N GLU A 123 1.10 -13.08 -21.80
CA GLU A 123 -0.10 -13.62 -21.15
C GLU A 123 0.15 -14.01 -19.71
N LEU A 124 1.28 -14.69 -19.42
CA LEU A 124 1.69 -15.02 -18.06
C LEU A 124 1.87 -13.77 -17.19
N LEU A 125 2.51 -12.72 -17.72
CA LEU A 125 2.77 -11.48 -16.99
C LEU A 125 1.49 -10.66 -16.75
N VAL A 126 0.71 -10.42 -17.80
CA VAL A 126 -0.51 -9.61 -17.75
C VAL A 126 -1.61 -10.31 -16.96
N GLY A 127 -1.78 -11.62 -17.20
CA GLY A 127 -2.77 -12.45 -16.50
C GLY A 127 -2.37 -12.81 -15.07
N ASP A 128 -1.16 -12.47 -14.62
CA ASP A 128 -0.58 -12.92 -13.35
C ASP A 128 -0.66 -14.44 -13.17
N LEU A 129 -0.47 -15.15 -14.30
CA LEU A 129 -0.54 -16.61 -14.35
C LEU A 129 0.81 -17.23 -14.03
N ARG A 130 0.79 -18.40 -13.41
CA ARG A 130 2.01 -19.11 -13.05
C ARG A 130 2.52 -20.04 -14.18
N GLU A 131 1.62 -20.61 -14.94
CA GLU A 131 1.92 -21.53 -16.05
C GLU A 131 0.78 -21.54 -17.06
N LEU A 132 1.08 -21.97 -18.29
CA LEU A 132 0.14 -22.26 -19.36
C LEU A 132 0.31 -23.74 -19.73
N ASP A 133 -0.78 -24.42 -20.04
CA ASP A 133 -0.78 -25.88 -20.33
C ASP A 133 0.06 -26.24 -21.56
N SER A 134 0.10 -25.35 -22.54
CA SER A 134 0.79 -25.57 -23.83
C SER A 134 2.30 -25.31 -23.79
N PHE A 135 2.84 -24.79 -22.67
CA PHE A 135 4.25 -24.39 -22.58
C PHE A 135 4.97 -25.02 -21.38
N GLN A 136 6.24 -25.36 -21.55
CA GLN A 136 7.11 -25.91 -20.52
C GLN A 136 7.82 -24.81 -19.72
N VAL A 137 7.04 -23.84 -19.24
CA VAL A 137 7.55 -22.69 -18.47
C VAL A 137 6.66 -22.39 -17.27
N LYS A 138 7.29 -21.94 -16.17
CA LYS A 138 6.62 -21.37 -14.99
C LYS A 138 7.17 -19.98 -14.73
N LEU A 139 6.27 -19.02 -14.53
CA LEU A 139 6.61 -17.65 -14.19
C LEU A 139 6.33 -17.39 -12.71
N TYR A 140 7.29 -16.82 -12.01
CA TYR A 140 7.16 -16.37 -10.62
C TYR A 140 7.47 -14.88 -10.56
N ASN A 141 6.44 -14.07 -10.38
CA ASN A 141 6.59 -12.64 -10.20
C ASN A 141 6.81 -12.30 -8.71
N LEU A 142 8.06 -11.97 -8.35
CA LEU A 142 8.45 -11.68 -6.97
C LEU A 142 7.91 -10.33 -6.48
N SER A 143 7.59 -9.39 -7.38
CA SER A 143 6.97 -8.12 -6.98
C SER A 143 5.50 -8.26 -6.52
N ARG A 144 4.92 -9.46 -6.66
CA ARG A 144 3.60 -9.79 -6.11
C ARG A 144 3.65 -10.27 -4.66
N GLN A 145 4.83 -10.37 -4.07
CA GLN A 145 4.95 -10.72 -2.66
C GLN A 145 4.61 -9.51 -1.79
N SER A 146 3.75 -9.74 -0.80
CA SER A 146 3.32 -8.69 0.12
C SER A 146 4.44 -8.26 1.05
N ALA A 147 4.76 -6.96 1.07
CA ALA A 147 5.71 -6.37 2.02
C ALA A 147 5.22 -6.53 3.47
N ALA A 148 3.90 -6.43 3.70
CA ALA A 148 3.29 -6.64 5.00
C ALA A 148 3.44 -8.08 5.51
N VAL A 149 3.52 -9.07 4.62
CA VAL A 149 3.79 -10.49 4.97
C VAL A 149 5.30 -10.74 5.15
N LEU A 150 6.13 -10.11 4.33
CA LEU A 150 7.59 -10.30 4.39
C LEU A 150 8.24 -9.57 5.54
N PHE A 151 7.78 -8.35 5.85
CA PHE A 151 8.37 -7.48 6.87
C PHE A 151 8.49 -8.15 8.24
N PRO A 152 7.45 -8.77 8.83
CA PRO A 152 7.56 -9.44 10.11
C PRO A 152 8.60 -10.58 10.11
N ARG A 153 8.71 -11.33 9.01
CA ARG A 153 9.66 -12.44 8.86
C ARG A 153 11.10 -11.93 8.77
N ILE A 154 11.34 -10.88 8.00
CA ILE A 154 12.65 -10.24 7.89
C ILE A 154 13.06 -9.62 9.22
N LEU A 155 12.12 -8.95 9.89
CA LEU A 155 12.33 -8.36 11.20
C LEU A 155 12.71 -9.43 12.23
N ASP A 156 11.98 -10.55 12.29
CA ASP A 156 12.28 -11.66 13.19
C ASP A 156 13.67 -12.25 12.91
N ALA A 157 14.05 -12.42 11.66
CA ALA A 157 15.37 -12.92 11.29
C ALA A 157 16.49 -11.98 11.77
N ILE A 158 16.27 -10.66 11.70
CA ILE A 158 17.22 -9.65 12.17
C ILE A 158 17.26 -9.60 13.68
N LEU A 159 16.10 -9.55 14.37
CA LEU A 159 16.04 -9.43 15.83
C LEU A 159 16.53 -10.68 16.57
N ASN A 160 16.40 -11.87 15.95
CA ASN A 160 16.89 -13.13 16.50
C ASN A 160 18.30 -13.50 16.01
N HIS A 161 19.00 -12.61 15.31
CA HIS A 161 20.35 -12.90 14.82
C HIS A 161 21.32 -13.17 16.00
N PRO A 162 22.14 -14.24 15.96
CA PRO A 162 23.03 -14.62 17.06
C PRO A 162 23.97 -13.53 17.55
N GLY A 163 24.37 -12.60 16.67
CA GLY A 163 25.22 -11.44 17.01
C GLY A 163 24.66 -10.53 18.10
N TRP A 164 23.36 -10.59 18.40
CA TRP A 164 22.79 -9.86 19.54
C TRP A 164 23.24 -10.43 20.90
N GLY A 165 23.77 -11.64 20.94
CA GLY A 165 24.36 -12.23 22.14
C GLY A 165 25.49 -11.41 22.74
N ASP A 166 26.24 -10.67 21.92
CA ASP A 166 27.32 -9.78 22.39
C ASP A 166 26.80 -8.63 23.26
N CYS A 167 25.54 -8.25 23.11
CA CYS A 167 24.90 -7.21 23.92
C CYS A 167 24.66 -7.63 25.36
N ASN A 168 24.57 -8.93 25.67
CA ASN A 168 24.30 -9.44 27.02
C ASN A 168 25.41 -9.09 28.04
N GLN A 169 26.64 -8.88 27.57
CA GLN A 169 27.78 -8.49 28.38
C GLN A 169 28.20 -7.03 28.18
N CYS A 170 27.44 -6.25 27.42
CA CYS A 170 27.76 -4.88 27.10
C CYS A 170 27.32 -3.92 28.21
N ALA A 171 28.23 -3.19 28.79
CA ALA A 171 27.95 -2.21 29.85
C ALA A 171 26.98 -1.10 29.37
N TYR A 172 27.01 -0.75 28.10
CA TYR A 172 26.17 0.31 27.56
C TYR A 172 24.70 -0.12 27.38
N GLN A 173 24.39 -1.41 27.42
CA GLN A 173 23.01 -1.91 27.36
C GLN A 173 22.15 -1.28 28.46
N THR A 174 22.65 -1.29 29.69
CA THR A 174 21.97 -0.73 30.86
C THR A 174 22.14 0.80 31.00
N GLN A 175 23.14 1.37 30.34
CA GLN A 175 23.42 2.80 30.35
C GLN A 175 22.62 3.59 29.28
N GLY A 176 21.72 2.95 28.57
CA GLY A 176 20.86 3.60 27.58
C GLY A 176 21.39 3.55 26.16
N CYS A 177 21.94 2.40 25.73
CA CYS A 177 22.29 2.17 24.32
C CYS A 177 21.06 2.31 23.40
N PRO A 178 21.03 3.29 22.47
CA PRO A 178 19.87 3.51 21.61
C PRO A 178 19.61 2.35 20.64
N ILE A 179 20.65 1.65 20.17
CA ILE A 179 20.50 0.47 19.32
C ILE A 179 19.71 -0.63 20.05
N TRP A 180 20.07 -0.88 21.31
CA TRP A 180 19.38 -1.86 22.14
C TRP A 180 17.94 -1.44 22.45
N GLN A 181 17.72 -0.18 22.76
CA GLN A 181 16.40 0.38 23.01
C GLN A 181 15.48 0.26 21.78
N ASN A 182 15.99 0.56 20.58
CA ASN A 182 15.25 0.41 19.34
C ASN A 182 14.90 -1.05 19.05
N LYS A 183 15.88 -1.97 19.26
CA LYS A 183 15.64 -3.42 19.13
C LYS A 183 14.49 -3.88 20.04
N GLN A 184 14.55 -3.56 21.33
CA GLN A 184 13.53 -3.99 22.30
C GLN A 184 12.13 -3.47 21.93
N ARG A 185 12.02 -2.23 21.45
CA ARG A 185 10.73 -1.66 21.03
C ARG A 185 10.16 -2.30 19.78
N LEU A 186 10.99 -2.73 18.85
CA LEU A 186 10.58 -3.48 17.67
C LEU A 186 10.24 -4.94 17.99
N GLU A 187 10.97 -5.54 18.93
CA GLU A 187 10.68 -6.89 19.41
C GLU A 187 9.34 -6.94 20.13
N GLY A 188 9.12 -5.92 20.99
CA GLY A 188 7.95 -5.83 21.83
C GLY A 188 7.92 -6.92 22.92
N THR A 189 6.80 -7.01 23.60
CA THR A 189 6.46 -8.10 24.54
C THR A 189 5.29 -8.89 23.97
N GLU A 190 4.99 -10.07 24.52
CA GLU A 190 3.78 -10.83 24.14
C GLU A 190 2.49 -9.99 24.30
N ALA A 191 2.49 -9.09 25.31
CA ALA A 191 1.36 -8.21 25.60
C ALA A 191 1.33 -6.91 24.78
N ASN A 192 2.45 -6.51 24.18
CA ASN A 192 2.53 -5.24 23.45
C ASN A 192 3.53 -5.31 22.29
N ARG A 193 3.00 -5.47 21.10
CA ARG A 193 3.73 -5.42 19.81
C ARG A 193 3.27 -4.26 18.92
N THR A 194 2.67 -3.24 19.50
CA THR A 194 1.99 -2.15 18.78
C THR A 194 2.88 -1.49 17.72
N THR A 195 4.15 -1.20 18.04
CA THR A 195 5.07 -0.58 17.07
C THR A 195 5.25 -1.45 15.81
N ARG A 196 5.47 -2.74 15.99
CA ARG A 196 5.65 -3.70 14.90
C ARG A 196 4.36 -3.87 14.07
N GLU A 197 3.23 -4.02 14.76
CA GLU A 197 1.91 -4.18 14.13
C GLU A 197 1.55 -2.93 13.33
N ARG A 198 1.74 -1.74 13.90
CA ARG A 198 1.45 -0.48 13.24
C ARG A 198 2.31 -0.24 12.00
N LEU A 199 3.59 -0.62 12.07
CA LEU A 199 4.46 -0.54 10.89
C LEU A 199 4.03 -1.55 9.81
N THR A 200 3.59 -2.74 10.20
CA THR A 200 3.01 -3.73 9.27
C THR A 200 1.73 -3.20 8.63
N ASP A 201 0.85 -2.57 9.39
CA ASP A 201 -0.38 -1.94 8.89
C ASP A 201 -0.08 -0.84 7.86
N LEU A 202 0.92 0.01 8.12
CA LEU A 202 1.35 1.03 7.15
C LEU A 202 1.88 0.41 5.84
N LEU A 203 2.64 -0.68 5.93
CA LEU A 203 3.13 -1.40 4.75
C LEU A 203 1.99 -2.05 3.97
N GLU A 204 0.99 -2.62 4.65
CA GLU A 204 -0.22 -3.15 4.01
C GLU A 204 -1.01 -2.04 3.30
N LEU A 205 -1.17 -0.88 3.93
CA LEU A 205 -1.81 0.28 3.31
C LEU A 205 -1.05 0.81 2.09
N CYS A 206 0.29 0.75 2.10
CA CYS A 206 1.10 1.06 0.91
C CYS A 206 0.75 0.14 -0.27
N GLU A 207 0.66 -1.16 -0.04
CA GLU A 207 0.29 -2.15 -1.07
C GLU A 207 -1.13 -1.92 -1.59
N LEU A 208 -2.08 -1.67 -0.69
CA LEU A 208 -3.46 -1.38 -1.05
C LEU A 208 -3.58 -0.07 -1.86
N ASN A 209 -2.63 0.84 -1.66
CA ASN A 209 -2.49 2.06 -2.45
C ASN A 209 -1.57 1.91 -3.68
N GLN A 210 -1.33 0.67 -4.12
CA GLN A 210 -0.58 0.29 -5.32
C GLN A 210 0.93 0.60 -5.28
N MET A 211 1.50 0.75 -4.10
CA MET A 211 2.93 0.96 -3.92
C MET A 211 3.61 -0.37 -3.57
N HIS A 212 4.56 -0.79 -4.40
CA HIS A 212 5.36 -1.99 -4.14
C HIS A 212 6.66 -1.63 -3.45
N LEU A 213 6.98 -2.32 -2.36
CA LEU A 213 8.22 -2.16 -1.61
C LEU A 213 9.06 -3.46 -1.67
N PRO A 214 10.14 -3.49 -2.47
CA PRO A 214 11.03 -4.62 -2.57
C PRO A 214 11.70 -5.01 -1.24
N VAL A 215 12.14 -6.25 -1.12
CA VAL A 215 12.87 -6.77 0.07
C VAL A 215 14.05 -5.87 0.46
N ARG A 216 14.78 -5.32 -0.52
CA ARG A 216 15.88 -4.37 -0.26
C ARG A 216 15.41 -3.12 0.50
N GLN A 217 14.22 -2.59 0.17
CA GLN A 217 13.66 -1.43 0.86
C GLN A 217 13.24 -1.78 2.29
N LEU A 218 12.71 -2.99 2.52
CA LEU A 218 12.37 -3.47 3.86
C LEU A 218 13.61 -3.65 4.74
N LEU A 219 14.69 -4.25 4.20
CA LEU A 219 15.96 -4.37 4.90
C LEU A 219 16.54 -2.99 5.26
N LEU A 220 16.49 -2.05 4.33
CA LEU A 220 16.96 -0.69 4.54
C LEU A 220 16.12 0.01 5.62
N LEU A 221 14.80 -0.14 5.59
CA LEU A 221 13.89 0.39 6.61
C LEU A 221 14.26 -0.13 8.00
N ILE A 222 14.40 -1.46 8.16
CA ILE A 222 14.71 -2.07 9.45
C ILE A 222 16.09 -1.62 9.94
N ALA A 223 17.11 -1.65 9.09
CA ALA A 223 18.45 -1.20 9.44
C ALA A 223 18.47 0.27 9.89
N ASN A 224 17.77 1.15 9.14
CA ASN A 224 17.67 2.56 9.51
C ASN A 224 16.88 2.77 10.81
N THR A 225 15.78 2.02 10.99
CA THR A 225 14.95 2.10 12.20
C THR A 225 15.76 1.75 13.45
N VAL A 226 16.60 0.71 13.40
CA VAL A 226 17.40 0.23 14.53
C VAL A 226 18.64 1.10 14.76
N LEU A 227 19.35 1.47 13.69
CA LEU A 227 20.70 2.04 13.76
C LEU A 227 20.75 3.54 13.41
N GLY A 228 19.66 4.17 12.98
CA GLY A 228 19.66 5.53 12.48
C GLY A 228 20.07 6.56 13.53
N HIS A 229 20.97 7.50 13.14
CA HIS A 229 21.35 8.65 13.96
C HIS A 229 21.92 9.77 13.08
N PRO A 230 21.47 11.04 13.21
CA PRO A 230 21.89 12.13 12.33
C PRO A 230 23.37 12.51 12.43
N GLU A 231 24.00 12.28 13.59
CA GLU A 231 25.42 12.61 13.83
C GLU A 231 26.36 11.44 13.52
N ALA A 232 25.85 10.24 13.23
CA ALA A 232 26.70 9.13 12.82
C ALA A 232 27.33 9.43 11.43
N LYS A 233 28.59 8.99 11.22
CA LYS A 233 29.34 9.24 9.98
C LYS A 233 28.56 8.83 8.71
N ASP A 234 27.96 7.63 8.75
CA ASP A 234 27.15 7.10 7.65
C ASP A 234 25.65 7.15 7.94
N ARG A 235 25.25 7.94 8.95
CA ARG A 235 23.87 8.04 9.47
C ARG A 235 23.34 6.76 10.12
N LEU A 236 24.19 5.75 10.27
CA LEU A 236 23.90 4.50 10.97
C LEU A 236 24.94 4.29 12.06
N LEU A 237 24.48 4.05 13.29
CA LEU A 237 25.33 3.79 14.46
C LEU A 237 25.97 2.41 14.39
N ASN A 238 27.15 2.33 14.96
CA ASN A 238 27.79 1.09 15.38
C ASN A 238 28.18 1.15 16.86
N CYS A 239 28.50 0.01 17.47
CA CYS A 239 28.79 -0.10 18.90
C CYS A 239 29.93 0.83 19.37
N ARG A 240 30.90 1.16 18.50
CA ARG A 240 32.05 2.04 18.85
C ARG A 240 31.64 3.50 19.07
N GLN A 241 30.52 3.92 18.49
CA GLN A 241 30.02 5.31 18.60
C GLN A 241 29.13 5.52 19.82
N ILE A 242 28.59 4.45 20.41
CA ILE A 242 27.63 4.52 21.52
C ILE A 242 28.14 5.30 22.73
N PRO A 243 29.40 5.11 23.21
CA PRO A 243 29.91 5.89 24.33
C PRO A 243 29.86 7.41 24.08
N GLY A 244 30.22 7.84 22.87
CA GLY A 244 30.18 9.25 22.47
C GLY A 244 28.76 9.80 22.44
N ILE A 245 27.79 9.05 21.89
CA ILE A 245 26.39 9.44 21.83
C ILE A 245 25.77 9.59 23.23
N ILE A 246 26.06 8.65 24.14
CA ILE A 246 25.58 8.71 25.53
C ILE A 246 26.19 9.92 26.24
N SER A 247 27.51 10.12 26.12
CA SER A 247 28.21 11.24 26.75
C SER A 247 27.77 12.60 26.23
N ALA A 248 27.41 12.70 24.95
CA ALA A 248 26.89 13.91 24.33
C ALA A 248 25.41 14.18 24.66
N GLY A 249 24.69 13.22 25.28
CA GLY A 249 23.27 13.35 25.58
C GLY A 249 22.38 13.39 24.32
N THR A 250 22.83 12.82 23.19
CA THR A 250 22.11 12.85 21.90
C THR A 250 21.39 11.53 21.58
N THR A 251 21.21 10.66 22.56
CA THR A 251 20.53 9.35 22.42
C THR A 251 19.11 9.46 21.88
N SER A 252 18.38 10.51 22.24
CA SER A 252 17.01 10.76 21.75
C SER A 252 16.93 10.99 20.23
N LEU A 253 18.02 11.45 19.59
CA LEU A 253 18.11 11.63 18.14
C LEU A 253 18.14 10.30 17.37
N ALA A 254 18.43 9.18 18.07
CA ALA A 254 18.40 7.83 17.50
C ALA A 254 16.99 7.19 17.55
N SER A 255 15.94 7.94 17.90
CA SER A 255 14.59 7.41 18.06
C SER A 255 14.13 6.64 16.82
N LEU A 256 13.75 5.36 17.02
CA LEU A 256 13.22 4.52 15.94
C LEU A 256 11.99 5.16 15.29
N TYR A 257 11.17 5.87 16.04
CA TYR A 257 9.94 6.50 15.55
C TYR A 257 10.21 7.60 14.51
N ARG A 258 11.34 8.28 14.60
CA ARG A 258 11.84 9.24 13.61
C ARG A 258 12.59 8.55 12.48
N ASN A 259 13.36 7.52 12.81
CA ASN A 259 14.17 6.76 11.87
C ASN A 259 13.32 5.99 10.86
N ILE A 260 12.10 5.55 11.23
CA ILE A 260 11.09 4.95 10.32
C ILE A 260 10.80 5.88 9.13
N PHE A 261 10.86 7.20 9.33
CA PHE A 261 10.62 8.19 8.28
C PHE A 261 11.92 8.74 7.65
N GLY A 262 13.08 8.18 8.05
CA GLY A 262 14.38 8.58 7.54
C GLY A 262 14.84 9.97 8.01
N GLU A 263 14.32 10.50 9.13
CA GLU A 263 14.67 11.87 9.61
C GLU A 263 16.12 12.02 10.04
N ASN A 264 16.83 10.92 10.32
CA ASN A 264 18.26 10.90 10.54
C ASN A 264 19.08 11.14 9.25
N LEU A 265 18.46 10.98 8.08
CA LEU A 265 19.13 11.09 6.79
C LEU A 265 19.05 12.52 6.23
N PRO A 266 20.05 12.95 5.40
CA PRO A 266 19.95 14.17 4.63
C PRO A 266 18.72 14.12 3.70
N GLU A 267 18.09 15.27 3.51
CA GLU A 267 16.86 15.40 2.72
C GLU A 267 16.96 14.74 1.34
N ARG A 268 18.01 15.00 0.58
CA ARG A 268 18.23 14.39 -0.73
C ARG A 268 18.20 12.86 -0.70
N ARG A 269 18.81 12.23 0.33
CA ARG A 269 18.82 10.77 0.46
C ARG A 269 17.44 10.24 0.88
N ARG A 270 16.79 10.94 1.78
CA ARG A 270 15.45 10.63 2.26
C ARG A 270 14.41 10.67 1.12
N GLU A 271 14.47 11.69 0.27
CA GLU A 271 13.58 11.84 -0.89
C GLU A 271 13.86 10.83 -2.01
N SER A 272 15.13 10.41 -2.17
CA SER A 272 15.51 9.42 -3.17
C SER A 272 15.27 7.97 -2.75
N THR A 273 14.97 7.72 -1.48
CA THR A 273 14.73 6.38 -0.94
C THR A 273 13.23 6.12 -0.84
N GLU A 274 12.76 5.20 -1.67
CA GLU A 274 11.33 4.98 -1.89
C GLU A 274 10.55 4.67 -0.61
N VAL A 275 11.05 3.78 0.26
CA VAL A 275 10.35 3.42 1.50
C VAL A 275 10.13 4.63 2.41
N PHE A 276 11.11 5.54 2.54
CA PHE A 276 10.94 6.74 3.37
C PHE A 276 10.00 7.75 2.71
N LYS A 277 10.08 7.92 1.39
CA LYS A 277 9.17 8.77 0.64
C LYS A 277 7.72 8.32 0.82
N VAL A 278 7.47 7.03 0.67
CA VAL A 278 6.13 6.43 0.79
C VAL A 278 5.59 6.54 2.22
N LEU A 279 6.36 6.18 3.24
CA LEU A 279 5.94 6.28 4.65
C LEU A 279 5.70 7.73 5.10
N ARG A 280 6.50 8.68 4.62
CA ARG A 280 6.27 10.11 4.86
C ARG A 280 5.00 10.63 4.20
N GLY A 281 4.58 10.01 3.10
CA GLY A 281 3.31 10.32 2.43
C GLY A 281 2.07 10.14 3.32
N PHE A 282 2.18 9.42 4.44
CA PHE A 282 1.12 9.36 5.45
C PHE A 282 1.02 10.62 6.31
N GLY A 283 2.01 11.53 6.29
CA GLY A 283 1.98 12.78 7.05
C GLY A 283 2.16 12.62 8.57
N ILE A 284 2.53 11.43 9.07
CA ILE A 284 2.64 11.14 10.50
C ILE A 284 3.64 12.07 11.17
N GLY A 285 3.15 12.81 12.16
CA GLY A 285 3.90 13.84 12.88
C GLY A 285 3.69 15.26 12.33
N ALA A 286 3.52 15.42 11.01
CA ALA A 286 3.18 16.71 10.39
C ALA A 286 1.70 17.05 10.55
N GLU A 287 0.83 16.04 10.42
CA GLU A 287 -0.60 16.20 10.68
C GLU A 287 -0.88 16.39 12.18
N THR A 288 -1.97 17.09 12.48
CA THR A 288 -2.36 17.49 13.83
C THR A 288 -3.65 16.78 14.25
N SER A 289 -3.71 16.39 15.52
CA SER A 289 -4.93 15.85 16.13
C SER A 289 -5.26 16.66 17.36
N ASN A 290 -6.41 17.31 17.38
CA ASN A 290 -6.83 18.13 18.53
C ASN A 290 -6.72 17.36 19.85
N GLN A 291 -7.10 16.09 19.87
CA GLN A 291 -7.07 15.29 21.08
C GLN A 291 -5.63 14.97 21.54
N ILE A 292 -4.79 14.50 20.62
CA ILE A 292 -3.39 14.14 20.95
C ILE A 292 -2.57 15.40 21.24
N ASP A 293 -2.75 16.45 20.45
CA ASP A 293 -2.06 17.71 20.66
C ASP A 293 -2.42 18.38 21.98
N ASN A 294 -3.68 18.32 22.41
CA ASN A 294 -4.06 18.82 23.73
C ASN A 294 -3.35 18.06 24.85
N ILE A 295 -3.22 16.75 24.74
CA ILE A 295 -2.44 15.97 25.72
C ILE A 295 -0.97 16.40 25.71
N LEU A 296 -0.35 16.54 24.54
CA LEU A 296 1.05 16.91 24.40
C LEU A 296 1.34 18.33 24.86
N ILE A 297 0.44 19.27 24.62
CA ILE A 297 0.65 20.71 24.88
C ILE A 297 0.20 21.09 26.30
N PHE A 298 -0.95 20.61 26.76
CA PHE A 298 -1.58 21.05 28.00
C PHE A 298 -1.60 19.98 29.09
N GLY A 299 -1.29 18.72 28.77
CA GLY A 299 -1.47 17.59 29.69
C GLY A 299 -0.65 17.64 30.97
N ALA A 300 0.42 18.45 31.03
CA ALA A 300 1.20 18.62 32.25
C ALA A 300 0.44 19.42 33.33
N ASP A 301 -0.37 20.40 32.91
CA ASP A 301 -1.01 21.39 33.79
C ASP A 301 -2.54 21.21 33.86
N ASP A 302 -3.16 20.49 32.92
CA ASP A 302 -4.60 20.22 32.89
C ASP A 302 -4.95 18.95 33.67
N PRO A 303 -5.73 19.03 34.77
CA PRO A 303 -6.09 17.90 35.61
C PRO A 303 -6.84 16.76 34.89
N GLU A 304 -7.61 17.04 33.81
CA GLU A 304 -8.34 16.07 33.04
C GLU A 304 -7.42 15.30 32.07
N LEU A 305 -6.41 15.98 31.54
CA LEU A 305 -5.46 15.41 30.60
C LEU A 305 -4.24 14.77 31.27
N GLN A 306 -3.94 15.17 32.52
CA GLN A 306 -2.75 14.72 33.26
C GLN A 306 -2.60 13.20 33.38
N PRO A 307 -3.66 12.40 33.61
CA PRO A 307 -3.53 10.94 33.63
C PRO A 307 -3.06 10.38 32.28
N LEU A 308 -3.61 10.90 31.16
CA LEU A 308 -3.21 10.51 29.80
C LEU A 308 -1.78 10.96 29.47
N TYR A 309 -1.41 12.16 29.88
CA TYR A 309 -0.06 12.69 29.72
C TYR A 309 0.97 11.82 30.47
N THR A 310 0.67 11.45 31.71
CA THR A 310 1.52 10.59 32.50
C THR A 310 1.72 9.23 31.87
N ASP A 311 0.62 8.60 31.43
CA ASP A 311 0.62 7.27 30.85
C ASP A 311 1.28 7.24 29.45
N LEU A 312 0.94 8.17 28.58
CA LEU A 312 1.38 8.14 27.18
C LEU A 312 2.70 8.86 26.92
N VAL A 313 3.05 9.88 27.75
CA VAL A 313 4.17 10.77 27.45
C VAL A 313 5.30 10.61 28.45
N LEU A 314 5.01 10.63 29.76
CA LEU A 314 6.03 10.52 30.80
C LEU A 314 6.48 9.09 31.07
N ALA A 315 5.65 8.09 30.83
CA ALA A 315 5.98 6.68 31.08
C ALA A 315 7.17 6.18 30.25
N ASP A 316 7.40 6.73 29.06
CA ASP A 316 8.59 6.45 28.27
C ASP A 316 9.75 7.37 28.67
N SER A 317 10.56 6.93 29.62
CA SER A 317 11.72 7.68 30.12
C SER A 317 12.85 7.89 29.10
N PHE A 318 12.80 7.21 27.94
CA PHE A 318 13.87 7.24 26.96
C PHE A 318 13.54 8.12 25.73
N TYR A 319 12.33 8.01 25.20
CA TYR A 319 11.88 8.78 24.03
C TYR A 319 10.63 9.63 24.29
N GLY A 320 10.10 9.61 25.51
CA GLY A 320 8.99 10.45 25.94
C GLY A 320 9.40 11.87 26.29
N ALA A 321 8.63 12.52 27.16
CA ALA A 321 8.93 13.86 27.62
C ALA A 321 10.04 13.83 28.67
N ASP A 322 11.18 14.42 28.38
CA ASP A 322 12.26 14.70 29.31
C ASP A 322 12.14 16.13 29.90
N LEU A 323 13.06 16.51 30.75
CA LEU A 323 13.11 17.85 31.31
C LEU A 323 13.28 18.95 30.25
N LYS A 324 13.95 18.64 29.15
CA LYS A 324 14.11 19.56 28.03
C LYS A 324 12.78 19.77 27.29
N TYR A 325 12.01 18.69 27.04
CA TYR A 325 10.67 18.81 26.50
C TYR A 325 9.79 19.70 27.36
N GLN A 326 9.75 19.47 28.68
CA GLN A 326 8.93 20.25 29.59
C GLN A 326 9.34 21.73 29.62
N ALA A 327 10.64 22.03 29.57
CA ALA A 327 11.13 23.40 29.52
C ALA A 327 10.72 24.10 28.20
N GLN A 328 10.81 23.42 27.07
CA GLN A 328 10.39 23.93 25.76
C GLN A 328 8.87 24.12 25.68
N GLN A 329 8.10 23.20 26.27
CA GLN A 329 6.64 23.29 26.38
C GLN A 329 6.22 24.54 27.16
N ARG A 330 6.82 24.79 28.32
CA ARG A 330 6.57 25.99 29.15
C ARG A 330 6.90 27.26 28.38
N SER A 331 8.10 27.35 27.79
CA SER A 331 8.53 28.51 27.01
C SER A 331 7.57 28.77 25.83
N TYR A 332 7.05 27.74 25.19
CA TYR A 332 6.05 27.85 24.13
C TYR A 332 4.71 28.43 24.64
N LEU A 333 4.22 27.95 25.80
CA LEU A 333 2.97 28.40 26.42
C LEU A 333 3.06 29.82 26.95
N GLU A 334 4.22 30.21 27.47
CA GLU A 334 4.52 31.56 27.98
C GLU A 334 4.72 32.60 26.84
N GLY A 335 4.83 32.14 25.60
CA GLY A 335 4.96 33.01 24.43
C GLY A 335 6.37 33.56 24.20
N ASP A 336 7.39 32.97 24.83
CA ASP A 336 8.78 33.36 24.63
C ASP A 336 9.29 33.07 23.22
N ALA A 337 9.94 34.06 22.66
CA ALA A 337 10.72 34.18 21.42
C ALA A 337 10.51 33.11 20.30
N ALA A 338 10.51 33.58 19.04
CA ALA A 338 10.30 32.80 17.82
C ALA A 338 11.16 31.50 17.73
N LYS A 339 12.38 31.50 18.23
CA LYS A 339 13.30 30.34 18.23
C LYS A 339 12.81 29.19 19.13
N GLY A 340 12.29 29.48 20.32
CA GLY A 340 11.74 28.47 21.21
C GLY A 340 10.50 27.77 20.63
N ARG A 341 9.72 28.50 19.84
CA ARG A 341 8.55 27.96 19.15
C ARG A 341 8.91 26.91 18.11
N GLU A 342 9.88 27.17 17.23
CA GLU A 342 10.30 26.23 16.21
C GLU A 342 10.90 24.96 16.81
N GLU A 343 11.70 25.10 17.86
CA GLU A 343 12.28 23.96 18.58
C GLU A 343 11.19 23.08 19.21
N PHE A 344 10.20 23.68 19.87
CA PHE A 344 9.08 22.92 20.44
C PHE A 344 8.23 22.23 19.39
N LEU A 345 7.93 22.88 18.26
CA LEU A 345 7.18 22.25 17.17
C LEU A 345 7.90 21.01 16.60
N GLY A 346 9.22 21.06 16.51
CA GLY A 346 10.03 19.89 16.10
C GLY A 346 9.96 18.73 17.12
N VAL A 347 9.95 19.04 18.40
CA VAL A 347 9.80 18.03 19.46
C VAL A 347 8.37 17.49 19.50
N LEU A 348 7.37 18.35 19.30
CA LEU A 348 5.96 17.97 19.23
C LEU A 348 5.72 16.98 18.05
N GLN A 349 6.30 17.27 16.89
CA GLN A 349 6.29 16.34 15.75
C GLN A 349 6.86 14.97 16.13
N ALA A 350 8.02 14.93 16.79
CA ALA A 350 8.63 13.67 17.22
C ALA A 350 7.76 12.90 18.22
N GLN A 351 7.04 13.59 19.12
CA GLN A 351 6.10 12.95 20.05
C GLN A 351 4.84 12.44 19.36
N ARG A 352 4.30 13.15 18.36
CA ARG A 352 3.19 12.62 17.52
C ARG A 352 3.60 11.34 16.81
N GLN A 353 4.81 11.30 16.21
CA GLN A 353 5.35 10.10 15.56
C GLN A 353 5.47 8.95 16.58
N ARG A 354 6.01 9.21 17.77
CA ARG A 354 6.10 8.20 18.81
C ARG A 354 4.73 7.68 19.22
N LEU A 355 3.79 8.57 19.53
CA LEU A 355 2.44 8.21 19.96
C LEU A 355 1.69 7.40 18.91
N PHE A 356 1.87 7.71 17.63
CA PHE A 356 1.29 6.90 16.54
C PHE A 356 1.70 5.43 16.65
N PHE A 357 2.94 5.13 17.05
CA PHE A 357 3.43 3.75 17.18
C PHE A 357 3.28 3.14 18.57
N THR A 358 2.94 3.91 19.59
CA THR A 358 2.89 3.42 20.98
C THR A 358 1.51 3.40 21.60
N ILE A 359 0.54 4.17 21.09
CA ILE A 359 -0.85 4.09 21.55
C ILE A 359 -1.41 2.68 21.27
N PRO A 360 -1.89 1.97 22.30
CA PRO A 360 -2.40 0.61 22.19
C PRO A 360 -3.57 0.51 21.19
N ASN A 361 -3.73 -0.67 20.56
CA ASN A 361 -4.72 -0.87 19.51
C ASN A 361 -6.17 -0.71 19.99
N ASP A 362 -6.48 -1.08 21.23
CA ASP A 362 -7.77 -0.91 21.89
C ASP A 362 -8.14 0.56 22.14
N ARG A 363 -7.15 1.47 22.18
CA ARG A 363 -7.35 2.92 22.38
C ARG A 363 -7.32 3.72 21.06
N THR A 364 -7.07 3.07 19.93
CA THR A 364 -6.92 3.73 18.63
C THR A 364 -8.15 4.55 18.22
N ALA A 365 -9.34 4.00 18.43
CA ALA A 365 -10.60 4.66 18.09
C ALA A 365 -10.88 5.85 19.02
N ASP A 366 -10.75 5.65 20.33
CA ASP A 366 -10.99 6.68 21.34
C ASP A 366 -10.02 7.87 21.19
N MET A 367 -8.79 7.58 20.83
CA MET A 367 -7.73 8.59 20.63
C MET A 367 -7.74 9.19 19.22
N ARG A 368 -8.64 8.75 18.33
CA ARG A 368 -8.69 9.15 16.93
C ARG A 368 -7.30 9.16 16.29
N LEU A 369 -6.56 8.07 16.47
CA LEU A 369 -5.13 7.99 16.13
C LEU A 369 -4.83 8.33 14.67
N TRP A 370 -5.71 7.94 13.75
CA TRP A 370 -5.53 8.17 12.33
C TRP A 370 -5.67 9.65 11.91
N ASP A 371 -6.16 10.53 12.80
CA ASP A 371 -6.11 11.98 12.59
C ASP A 371 -4.67 12.52 12.55
N LEU A 372 -3.69 11.75 13.11
CA LEU A 372 -2.27 12.06 12.95
C LEU A 372 -1.72 11.77 11.54
N THR A 373 -2.56 11.39 10.61
CA THR A 373 -2.20 11.09 9.23
C THR A 373 -3.06 11.88 8.24
N VAL A 374 -2.60 11.98 6.99
CA VAL A 374 -3.42 12.53 5.90
C VAL A 374 -4.61 11.63 5.53
N PHE A 375 -4.64 10.38 6.03
CA PHE A 375 -5.68 9.38 5.78
C PHE A 375 -6.46 9.08 7.05
N HIS A 376 -7.44 9.92 7.40
CA HIS A 376 -8.22 9.77 8.63
C HIS A 376 -9.03 8.47 8.67
N TYR A 377 -9.40 7.93 7.50
CA TYR A 377 -10.15 6.69 7.37
C TYR A 377 -9.29 5.44 7.13
N ALA A 378 -7.95 5.56 7.23
CA ALA A 378 -7.06 4.43 6.93
C ALA A 378 -7.28 3.23 7.87
N GLY A 379 -7.55 3.47 9.16
CA GLY A 379 -7.86 2.41 10.12
C GLY A 379 -9.14 1.66 9.77
N GLU A 380 -10.19 2.37 9.42
CA GLU A 380 -11.47 1.79 8.98
C GLU A 380 -11.30 1.04 7.64
N TYR A 381 -10.60 1.65 6.69
CA TYR A 381 -10.32 1.03 5.40
C TYR A 381 -9.61 -0.32 5.55
N LEU A 382 -8.63 -0.40 6.45
CA LEU A 382 -7.86 -1.61 6.69
C LEU A 382 -8.67 -2.66 7.48
N ASN A 383 -9.25 -2.26 8.62
CA ASN A 383 -9.83 -3.20 9.58
C ASN A 383 -11.30 -3.53 9.29
N ASP A 384 -12.11 -2.53 8.90
CA ASP A 384 -13.57 -2.70 8.77
C ASP A 384 -13.99 -2.93 7.31
N LEU A 385 -13.12 -2.63 6.33
CA LEU A 385 -13.38 -2.91 4.93
C LEU A 385 -12.49 -4.05 4.42
N HIS A 386 -11.17 -3.84 4.31
CA HIS A 386 -10.28 -4.79 3.62
C HIS A 386 -10.22 -6.16 4.30
N ARG A 387 -9.90 -6.20 5.60
CA ARG A 387 -9.79 -7.47 6.37
C ARG A 387 -11.14 -8.17 6.50
N VAL A 388 -12.22 -7.42 6.72
CA VAL A 388 -13.58 -7.97 6.81
C VAL A 388 -14.00 -8.68 5.52
N ILE A 389 -13.71 -8.06 4.35
CA ILE A 389 -14.03 -8.72 3.08
C ILE A 389 -13.14 -9.93 2.83
N GLN A 390 -11.85 -9.87 3.16
CA GLN A 390 -10.94 -11.01 3.00
C GLN A 390 -11.39 -12.23 3.82
N GLU A 391 -11.96 -12.00 5.00
CA GLU A 391 -12.53 -13.02 5.87
C GLU A 391 -13.91 -13.51 5.38
N GLY A 392 -14.43 -12.98 4.28
CA GLY A 392 -15.78 -13.31 3.77
C GLY A 392 -16.92 -12.82 4.65
N LYS A 393 -16.64 -11.89 5.56
CA LYS A 393 -17.64 -11.28 6.45
C LYS A 393 -18.39 -10.14 5.75
N LYS A 394 -19.57 -9.83 6.27
CA LYS A 394 -20.39 -8.74 5.74
C LYS A 394 -19.89 -7.39 6.25
N ILE A 395 -19.71 -6.46 5.30
CA ILE A 395 -19.30 -5.08 5.61
C ILE A 395 -20.46 -4.33 6.30
N PRO A 396 -20.16 -3.45 7.26
CA PRO A 396 -21.15 -2.58 7.87
C PRO A 396 -21.83 -1.66 6.83
N LYS A 397 -23.16 -1.66 6.82
CA LYS A 397 -23.96 -0.82 5.90
C LYS A 397 -23.55 0.68 5.92
N PRO A 398 -23.24 1.30 7.07
CA PRO A 398 -22.83 2.70 7.12
C PRO A 398 -21.63 3.05 6.22
N ILE A 399 -20.69 2.13 6.01
CA ILE A 399 -19.54 2.34 5.12
C ILE A 399 -20.02 2.49 3.67
N ALA A 400 -20.83 1.55 3.18
CA ALA A 400 -21.37 1.62 1.82
C ALA A 400 -22.23 2.88 1.61
N SER A 401 -23.10 3.21 2.57
CA SER A 401 -23.94 4.41 2.52
C SER A 401 -23.12 5.70 2.51
N ARG A 402 -22.02 5.77 3.26
CA ARG A 402 -21.11 6.94 3.22
C ARG A 402 -20.44 7.07 1.85
N LEU A 403 -19.90 5.99 1.28
CA LEU A 403 -19.26 6.03 -0.03
C LEU A 403 -20.25 6.44 -1.13
N VAL A 404 -21.49 5.92 -1.08
CA VAL A 404 -22.57 6.31 -2.01
C VAL A 404 -22.93 7.79 -1.84
N ARG A 405 -22.98 8.31 -0.61
CA ARG A 405 -23.19 9.76 -0.37
C ARG A 405 -22.07 10.60 -1.00
N GLY A 406 -20.82 10.15 -0.91
CA GLY A 406 -19.68 10.79 -1.58
C GLY A 406 -19.83 10.80 -3.11
N LEU A 407 -20.20 9.67 -3.70
CA LEU A 407 -20.49 9.55 -5.12
C LEU A 407 -21.66 10.46 -5.54
N ASN A 408 -22.76 10.46 -4.80
CA ASN A 408 -23.93 11.29 -5.08
C ASN A 408 -23.55 12.77 -5.15
N ARG A 409 -22.72 13.24 -4.21
CA ARG A 409 -22.26 14.63 -4.20
C ARG A 409 -21.42 14.98 -5.42
N ILE A 410 -20.59 14.05 -5.92
CA ILE A 410 -19.81 14.25 -7.15
C ILE A 410 -20.72 14.16 -8.39
N PHE A 411 -21.62 13.19 -8.44
CA PHE A 411 -22.49 12.95 -9.59
C PHE A 411 -23.52 14.05 -9.79
N THR A 412 -24.09 14.56 -8.71
CA THR A 412 -25.15 15.58 -8.74
C THR A 412 -24.64 17.00 -8.53
N GLY A 413 -23.48 17.16 -7.85
CA GLY A 413 -23.00 18.46 -7.35
C GLY A 413 -23.80 18.98 -6.16
N LEU A 414 -24.68 18.19 -5.55
CA LEU A 414 -25.60 18.59 -4.50
C LEU A 414 -25.43 17.72 -3.24
N LEU A 415 -25.81 18.29 -2.09
CA LEU A 415 -26.01 17.49 -0.87
C LEU A 415 -27.37 16.82 -0.95
N VAL A 416 -27.39 15.53 -1.20
CA VAL A 416 -28.61 14.73 -1.30
C VAL A 416 -28.95 14.15 0.06
N SER A 417 -30.23 14.23 0.46
CA SER A 417 -30.71 13.69 1.73
C SER A 417 -30.75 12.16 1.76
N ASN A 418 -31.01 11.53 0.61
CA ASN A 418 -31.04 10.07 0.49
C ASN A 418 -29.61 9.52 0.50
N GLN A 419 -29.29 8.68 1.47
CA GLN A 419 -27.94 8.14 1.69
C GLN A 419 -27.80 6.67 1.25
N ASP A 420 -28.92 6.00 0.99
CA ASP A 420 -28.97 4.56 0.72
C ASP A 420 -29.19 4.25 -0.77
N GLU A 421 -29.20 5.25 -1.63
CA GLU A 421 -29.38 5.08 -3.07
C GLU A 421 -28.36 5.92 -3.86
N LEU A 422 -27.70 5.27 -4.82
CA LEU A 422 -26.82 5.95 -5.78
C LEU A 422 -27.69 6.63 -6.85
N ILE A 423 -27.59 7.93 -6.95
CA ILE A 423 -28.38 8.76 -7.87
C ILE A 423 -27.58 9.03 -9.14
N LEU A 424 -28.12 8.63 -10.27
CA LEU A 424 -27.54 8.84 -11.60
C LEU A 424 -28.17 10.08 -12.25
N ALA A 425 -27.64 11.26 -11.92
CA ALA A 425 -28.13 12.52 -12.47
C ALA A 425 -27.43 12.89 -13.76
N THR A 426 -28.19 13.43 -14.73
CA THR A 426 -27.63 13.97 -15.96
C THR A 426 -26.60 15.06 -15.69
N SER A 427 -25.54 15.09 -16.47
CA SER A 427 -24.47 16.10 -16.39
C SER A 427 -24.96 17.41 -17.00
N GLY A 428 -25.77 18.17 -16.29
CA GLY A 428 -26.07 19.55 -16.67
C GLY A 428 -24.84 20.41 -16.41
N SER A 429 -24.08 20.73 -17.46
CA SER A 429 -22.99 21.70 -17.37
C SER A 429 -23.55 23.10 -17.13
N HIS A 430 -22.98 23.78 -16.10
CA HIS A 430 -22.94 25.24 -16.00
C HIS A 430 -24.23 26.06 -15.83
N SER A 431 -25.35 25.54 -15.31
CA SER A 431 -26.41 26.43 -14.95
C SER A 431 -26.25 26.97 -13.52
N GLN A 432 -26.07 28.27 -13.40
CA GLN A 432 -26.15 29.03 -12.13
C GLN A 432 -27.60 29.15 -11.63
N ALA A 433 -28.56 28.51 -12.29
CA ALA A 433 -29.95 28.52 -11.89
C ALA A 433 -30.17 27.63 -10.67
N ARG A 434 -31.11 28.01 -9.80
CA ARG A 434 -31.64 27.21 -8.69
C ARG A 434 -32.04 25.83 -9.22
N ILE A 435 -31.36 24.81 -8.73
CA ILE A 435 -31.01 23.66 -9.52
C ILE A 435 -32.08 22.61 -9.41
N SER A 436 -32.76 22.32 -10.50
CA SER A 436 -33.38 21.01 -10.73
C SER A 436 -32.45 20.19 -11.64
N ARG A 437 -32.10 19.00 -11.22
CA ARG A 437 -31.41 18.04 -12.09
C ARG A 437 -32.32 16.86 -12.35
N VAL A 438 -32.48 16.54 -13.61
CA VAL A 438 -33.15 15.30 -14.01
C VAL A 438 -32.20 14.14 -13.67
N TYR A 439 -32.69 13.16 -12.97
CA TYR A 439 -31.96 11.91 -12.79
C TYR A 439 -32.75 10.74 -13.38
N GLU A 440 -32.01 9.82 -13.99
CA GLU A 440 -32.59 8.71 -14.74
C GLU A 440 -32.89 7.53 -13.81
N GLU A 441 -32.02 7.30 -12.81
CA GLU A 441 -32.09 6.11 -11.98
C GLU A 441 -31.57 6.37 -10.55
N ALA A 442 -32.08 5.58 -9.60
CA ALA A 442 -31.57 5.50 -8.22
C ALA A 442 -31.37 4.03 -7.85
N ILE A 443 -30.10 3.66 -7.61
CA ILE A 443 -29.70 2.28 -7.33
C ILE A 443 -29.51 2.11 -5.83
N SER A 444 -30.26 1.20 -5.21
CA SER A 444 -30.21 0.95 -3.77
C SER A 444 -28.90 0.31 -3.32
N VAL A 445 -28.38 0.73 -2.17
CA VAL A 445 -27.31 0.01 -1.45
C VAL A 445 -27.77 -1.38 -1.02
N ALA A 446 -29.05 -1.56 -0.69
CA ALA A 446 -29.63 -2.87 -0.43
C ALA A 446 -30.04 -3.53 -1.77
N ARG A 447 -29.81 -4.84 -1.88
CA ARG A 447 -30.20 -5.59 -3.06
C ARG A 447 -31.71 -5.56 -3.26
N LYS A 448 -32.16 -4.96 -4.36
CA LYS A 448 -33.57 -4.91 -4.78
C LYS A 448 -33.64 -5.33 -6.24
N ARG A 449 -34.46 -6.30 -6.58
CA ARG A 449 -34.75 -6.76 -7.98
C ARG A 449 -33.52 -6.97 -8.87
N GLY A 450 -32.41 -7.43 -8.30
CA GLY A 450 -31.16 -7.62 -9.04
C GLY A 450 -30.21 -6.41 -9.04
N GLU A 451 -30.68 -5.22 -8.63
CA GLU A 451 -29.88 -4.01 -8.48
C GLU A 451 -29.24 -3.95 -7.09
N SER A 452 -28.03 -3.46 -7.01
CA SER A 452 -27.38 -3.14 -5.74
C SER A 452 -26.11 -2.33 -5.93
N VAL A 453 -25.72 -1.61 -4.86
CA VAL A 453 -24.34 -1.14 -4.69
C VAL A 453 -23.71 -1.95 -3.57
N SER A 454 -22.66 -2.71 -3.89
CA SER A 454 -21.98 -3.59 -2.95
C SER A 454 -20.49 -3.25 -2.84
N LEU A 455 -19.86 -3.76 -1.78
CA LEU A 455 -18.42 -3.72 -1.59
C LEU A 455 -17.89 -5.15 -1.66
N GLU A 456 -16.96 -5.40 -2.57
CA GLU A 456 -16.44 -6.73 -2.89
C GLU A 456 -14.91 -6.70 -3.04
N ILE A 457 -14.26 -7.86 -2.90
CA ILE A 457 -12.87 -8.01 -3.34
C ILE A 457 -12.86 -8.26 -4.85
N ASN A 458 -12.11 -7.47 -5.56
CA ASN A 458 -11.80 -7.74 -6.95
C ASN A 458 -10.93 -9.00 -7.03
N LYS A 459 -11.43 -10.04 -7.69
CA LYS A 459 -10.76 -11.36 -7.77
C LYS A 459 -9.37 -11.29 -8.40
N ASN A 460 -9.18 -10.37 -9.35
CA ASN A 460 -7.91 -10.23 -10.06
C ASN A 460 -6.90 -9.40 -9.26
N SER A 461 -7.32 -8.23 -8.75
CA SER A 461 -6.42 -7.33 -8.02
C SER A 461 -6.32 -7.61 -6.52
N LYS A 462 -7.21 -8.46 -5.97
CA LYS A 462 -7.37 -8.74 -4.53
C LYS A 462 -7.61 -7.49 -3.68
N LYS A 463 -8.11 -6.41 -4.29
CA LYS A 463 -8.37 -5.12 -3.63
C LYS A 463 -9.86 -4.88 -3.46
N PRO A 464 -10.25 -4.08 -2.45
CA PRO A 464 -11.63 -3.66 -2.29
C PRO A 464 -12.13 -2.89 -3.51
N SER A 465 -13.36 -3.14 -3.91
CA SER A 465 -14.02 -2.45 -5.01
C SER A 465 -15.47 -2.15 -4.64
N LEU A 466 -15.93 -0.97 -5.00
CA LEU A 466 -17.35 -0.65 -5.02
C LEU A 466 -17.92 -1.18 -6.35
N VAL A 467 -18.98 -1.96 -6.27
CA VAL A 467 -19.58 -2.66 -7.41
C VAL A 467 -21.03 -2.23 -7.55
N VAL A 468 -21.38 -1.78 -8.75
CA VAL A 468 -22.75 -1.40 -9.11
C VAL A 468 -23.33 -2.50 -10.00
N HIS A 469 -24.40 -3.13 -9.52
CA HIS A 469 -25.21 -4.08 -10.26
C HIS A 469 -26.48 -3.38 -10.75
N LEU A 470 -26.74 -3.40 -12.04
CA LEU A 470 -27.92 -2.78 -12.66
C LEU A 470 -29.02 -3.80 -12.96
N ALA A 471 -28.65 -4.99 -13.43
CA ALA A 471 -29.52 -6.11 -13.71
C ALA A 471 -28.69 -7.41 -13.71
N PRO A 472 -29.31 -8.61 -13.57
CA PRO A 472 -28.57 -9.87 -13.61
C PRO A 472 -27.87 -10.15 -14.94
N GLU A 473 -28.42 -9.64 -16.05
CA GLU A 473 -27.94 -9.83 -17.42
C GLU A 473 -26.86 -8.80 -17.83
N VAL A 474 -26.66 -7.76 -17.03
CA VAL A 474 -25.72 -6.67 -17.29
C VAL A 474 -24.44 -6.87 -16.47
N GLU A 475 -23.29 -6.72 -17.12
CA GLU A 475 -22.02 -6.85 -16.43
C GLU A 475 -21.88 -5.80 -15.32
N PRO A 476 -21.50 -6.20 -14.09
CA PRO A 476 -21.37 -5.28 -12.97
C PRO A 476 -20.19 -4.31 -13.18
N ILE A 477 -20.42 -3.05 -12.87
CA ILE A 477 -19.42 -2.00 -12.99
C ILE A 477 -18.62 -1.91 -11.69
N ARG A 478 -17.28 -1.94 -11.79
CA ARG A 478 -16.38 -1.97 -10.66
C ARG A 478 -15.55 -0.70 -10.55
N PHE A 479 -15.54 -0.11 -9.38
CA PHE A 479 -14.66 0.99 -9.01
C PHE A 479 -13.68 0.52 -7.94
N ASN A 480 -12.41 0.36 -8.32
CA ASN A 480 -11.37 -0.09 -7.38
C ASN A 480 -11.12 0.98 -6.30
N LEU A 481 -11.30 0.60 -5.05
CA LEU A 481 -11.08 1.46 -3.90
C LEU A 481 -9.62 1.32 -3.42
N THR A 482 -8.75 2.21 -3.88
CA THR A 482 -7.46 2.45 -3.22
C THR A 482 -7.68 3.21 -1.91
N LEU A 483 -6.69 3.24 -1.03
CA LEU A 483 -6.76 4.04 0.20
C LEU A 483 -7.10 5.51 -0.12
N THR A 484 -6.44 6.09 -1.13
CA THR A 484 -6.68 7.48 -1.53
C THR A 484 -8.10 7.71 -2.03
N ARG A 485 -8.65 6.79 -2.85
CA ARG A 485 -10.04 6.90 -3.33
C ARG A 485 -11.07 6.71 -2.22
N TYR A 486 -10.80 5.82 -1.29
CA TYR A 486 -11.66 5.62 -0.11
C TYR A 486 -11.70 6.86 0.78
N GLU A 487 -10.55 7.41 1.10
CA GLU A 487 -10.40 8.66 1.85
C GLU A 487 -11.12 9.81 1.15
N TYR A 488 -10.89 9.95 -0.15
CA TYR A 488 -11.52 10.97 -0.97
C TYR A 488 -13.05 10.92 -0.91
N LEU A 489 -13.65 9.76 -1.18
CA LEU A 489 -15.10 9.60 -1.15
C LEU A 489 -15.67 9.84 0.25
N SER A 490 -14.98 9.36 1.28
CA SER A 490 -15.40 9.54 2.68
C SER A 490 -15.39 11.02 3.08
N ARG A 491 -14.35 11.78 2.75
CA ARG A 491 -14.27 13.23 3.02
C ARG A 491 -15.29 14.03 2.22
N VAL A 492 -15.49 13.69 0.96
CA VAL A 492 -16.53 14.32 0.13
C VAL A 492 -17.91 14.08 0.72
N ALA A 493 -18.18 12.88 1.22
CA ALA A 493 -19.44 12.57 1.91
C ALA A 493 -19.66 13.43 3.16
N GLU A 494 -18.61 13.87 3.84
CA GLU A 494 -18.66 14.72 5.04
C GLU A 494 -18.64 16.21 4.77
N GLY A 495 -18.49 16.63 3.51
CA GLY A 495 -18.62 18.02 3.17
C GLY A 495 -17.43 18.67 2.49
N VAL A 496 -16.29 17.97 2.36
CA VAL A 496 -15.14 18.49 1.61
C VAL A 496 -15.51 18.67 0.14
N LEU A 497 -15.03 19.74 -0.48
CA LEU A 497 -15.30 20.01 -1.90
C LEU A 497 -14.59 18.97 -2.78
N PRO A 498 -15.28 18.37 -3.76
CA PRO A 498 -14.69 17.34 -4.62
C PRO A 498 -13.38 17.75 -5.30
N SER A 499 -13.25 19.01 -5.70
CA SER A 499 -12.07 19.52 -6.41
C SER A 499 -10.89 19.91 -5.50
N SER A 500 -11.06 19.91 -4.17
CA SER A 500 -10.05 20.44 -3.24
C SER A 500 -9.09 19.38 -2.70
N PHE A 501 -9.38 18.09 -2.86
CA PHE A 501 -8.58 17.01 -2.28
C PHE A 501 -7.66 16.34 -3.31
N SER A 502 -8.20 15.83 -4.41
CA SER A 502 -7.44 15.13 -5.46
C SER A 502 -8.17 15.27 -6.79
N GLN A 503 -7.52 15.90 -7.77
CA GLN A 503 -8.03 15.99 -9.12
C GLN A 503 -8.11 14.62 -9.78
N GLU A 504 -7.09 13.77 -9.59
CA GLU A 504 -7.06 12.40 -10.11
C GLU A 504 -8.24 11.57 -9.62
N CYS A 505 -8.51 11.57 -8.31
CA CYS A 505 -9.67 10.86 -7.76
C CYS A 505 -11.00 11.39 -8.30
N TYR A 506 -11.10 12.70 -8.52
CA TYR A 506 -12.28 13.31 -9.11
C TYR A 506 -12.51 12.84 -10.55
N GLU A 507 -11.45 12.83 -11.37
CA GLU A 507 -11.48 12.35 -12.76
C GLU A 507 -11.82 10.85 -12.83
N ASP A 508 -11.25 10.03 -11.95
CA ASP A 508 -11.55 8.60 -11.83
C ASP A 508 -13.03 8.35 -11.53
N VAL A 509 -13.62 9.14 -10.63
CA VAL A 509 -15.05 9.03 -10.29
C VAL A 509 -15.93 9.47 -11.45
N LEU A 510 -15.54 10.48 -12.24
CA LEU A 510 -16.25 10.86 -13.46
C LEU A 510 -16.17 9.80 -14.54
N ALA A 511 -15.00 9.16 -14.69
CA ALA A 511 -14.85 8.02 -15.60
C ALA A 511 -15.74 6.84 -15.17
N PHE A 512 -15.78 6.55 -13.87
CA PHE A 512 -16.70 5.55 -13.33
C PHE A 512 -18.17 5.91 -13.58
N LYS A 513 -18.58 7.16 -13.36
CA LYS A 513 -19.91 7.66 -13.70
C LYS A 513 -20.26 7.35 -15.16
N THR A 514 -19.36 7.64 -16.09
CA THR A 514 -19.56 7.42 -17.52
C THR A 514 -19.76 5.93 -17.84
N GLN A 515 -19.01 5.04 -17.17
CA GLN A 515 -19.18 3.58 -17.33
C GLN A 515 -20.56 3.13 -16.82
N VAL A 516 -21.02 3.66 -15.68
CA VAL A 516 -22.35 3.34 -15.14
C VAL A 516 -23.45 3.77 -16.11
N PHE A 517 -23.37 4.99 -16.67
CA PHE A 517 -24.34 5.46 -17.67
C PHE A 517 -24.34 4.63 -18.95
N LYS A 518 -23.18 4.19 -19.42
CA LYS A 518 -23.07 3.30 -20.58
C LYS A 518 -23.81 1.98 -20.34
N GLN A 519 -23.63 1.37 -19.17
CA GLN A 519 -24.30 0.10 -18.84
C GLN A 519 -25.81 0.31 -18.57
N LEU A 520 -26.20 1.47 -18.03
CA LEU A 520 -27.60 1.84 -17.88
C LEU A 520 -28.31 1.91 -19.24
N ALA A 521 -27.69 2.56 -20.24
CA ALA A 521 -28.23 2.63 -21.60
C ALA A 521 -28.36 1.24 -22.24
N ILE A 522 -27.42 0.32 -21.99
CA ILE A 522 -27.51 -1.08 -22.45
C ILE A 522 -28.72 -1.77 -21.81
N ARG A 523 -28.92 -1.63 -20.49
CA ARG A 523 -30.08 -2.19 -19.79
C ARG A 523 -31.39 -1.67 -20.40
N GLN A 524 -31.50 -0.35 -20.56
CA GLN A 524 -32.69 0.27 -21.12
C GLN A 524 -33.00 -0.23 -22.55
N SER A 525 -31.97 -0.46 -23.38
CA SER A 525 -32.17 -1.01 -24.71
C SER A 525 -32.70 -2.45 -24.70
N LEU A 526 -32.28 -3.28 -23.73
CA LEU A 526 -32.77 -4.65 -23.54
C LEU A 526 -34.24 -4.66 -23.05
N GLU A 527 -34.57 -3.73 -22.13
CA GLU A 527 -35.96 -3.60 -21.61
C GLU A 527 -36.94 -3.10 -22.68
N CYS A 528 -36.51 -2.18 -23.57
CA CYS A 528 -37.35 -1.67 -24.68
C CYS A 528 -37.67 -2.71 -25.76
N GLU A 529 -36.91 -3.80 -25.90
CA GLU A 529 -37.23 -4.89 -26.81
C GLU A 529 -38.40 -5.78 -26.32
N ASP A 530 -38.72 -5.74 -25.00
CA ASP A 530 -39.75 -6.58 -24.41
C ASP A 530 -41.11 -5.87 -24.18
N GLU A 531 -41.18 -4.53 -24.24
CA GLU A 531 -42.43 -3.79 -23.92
C GLU A 531 -42.98 -2.97 -25.10
N GLY A 532 -44.04 -3.49 -25.68
CA GLY A 532 -44.95 -2.73 -26.54
C GLY A 532 -46.08 -2.08 -25.73
N ALA A 533 -45.81 -1.13 -24.82
CA ALA A 533 -46.84 -0.49 -23.99
C ALA A 533 -46.73 1.04 -23.96
N GLU A 534 -47.88 1.71 -23.86
CA GLU A 534 -48.07 3.17 -23.71
C GLU A 534 -47.18 3.73 -22.61
N ALA A 535 -46.20 4.56 -22.97
CA ALA A 535 -45.18 5.05 -22.05
C ALA A 535 -45.68 6.25 -21.25
N VAL A 536 -45.96 6.05 -19.96
CA VAL A 536 -45.97 7.12 -18.99
C VAL A 536 -44.51 7.41 -18.62
N MET A 537 -43.99 8.54 -19.02
CA MET A 537 -42.63 8.96 -18.71
C MET A 537 -42.56 9.62 -17.34
N ASN A 538 -41.90 8.98 -16.39
CA ASN A 538 -41.64 9.56 -15.07
C ASN A 538 -40.34 10.34 -15.08
N ILE A 539 -40.43 11.68 -15.01
CA ILE A 539 -39.27 12.55 -14.88
C ILE A 539 -39.00 12.79 -13.39
N ARG A 540 -37.85 12.35 -12.89
CA ARG A 540 -37.41 12.60 -11.53
C ARG A 540 -36.49 13.83 -11.48
N LEU A 541 -36.77 14.72 -10.56
CA LEU A 541 -36.03 15.96 -10.37
C LEU A 541 -35.42 16.02 -8.97
N LEU A 542 -34.19 16.49 -8.89
CA LEU A 542 -33.57 16.92 -7.63
C LEU A 542 -33.73 18.44 -7.51
N GLU A 543 -34.49 18.90 -6.55
CA GLU A 543 -34.69 20.32 -6.25
C GLU A 543 -34.03 20.70 -4.93
N VAL A 544 -33.33 21.85 -4.90
CA VAL A 544 -32.69 22.35 -3.68
C VAL A 544 -33.68 23.17 -2.90
N ASN A 545 -33.97 22.77 -1.68
CA ASN A 545 -34.84 23.51 -0.77
C ASN A 545 -34.16 24.79 -0.20
N SER A 546 -34.90 25.57 0.58
CA SER A 546 -34.40 26.81 1.20
C SER A 546 -33.25 26.57 2.20
N ALA A 547 -33.07 25.36 2.69
CA ALA A 547 -31.97 24.94 3.58
C ALA A 547 -30.74 24.46 2.82
N GLY A 548 -30.74 24.46 1.48
CA GLY A 548 -29.61 23.99 0.67
C GLY A 548 -29.54 22.48 0.49
N ILE A 549 -30.55 21.74 0.92
CA ILE A 549 -30.62 20.28 0.84
C ILE A 549 -31.43 19.90 -0.40
N ALA A 550 -30.91 18.95 -1.20
CA ALA A 550 -31.62 18.43 -2.35
C ALA A 550 -32.69 17.42 -1.91
N SER A 551 -33.91 17.62 -2.40
CA SER A 551 -35.05 16.71 -2.24
C SER A 551 -35.54 16.21 -3.60
N GLU A 552 -36.15 15.04 -3.61
CA GLU A 552 -36.67 14.41 -4.83
C GLU A 552 -38.09 14.88 -5.12
N ARG A 553 -38.38 15.13 -6.42
CA ARG A 553 -39.71 15.35 -6.94
C ARG A 553 -39.91 14.55 -8.21
N THR A 554 -41.00 13.80 -8.30
CA THR A 554 -41.39 13.08 -9.50
C THR A 554 -42.44 13.85 -10.27
N LEU A 555 -42.24 14.00 -11.58
CA LEU A 555 -43.23 14.54 -12.52
C LEU A 555 -43.66 13.38 -13.45
N GLU A 556 -44.94 13.08 -13.46
CA GLU A 556 -45.53 12.14 -14.43
C GLU A 556 -45.87 12.92 -15.72
N VAL A 557 -45.28 12.54 -16.82
CA VAL A 557 -45.59 13.10 -18.15
C VAL A 557 -46.31 12.03 -18.95
N TYR A 558 -47.56 12.31 -19.24
CA TYR A 558 -48.35 11.48 -20.15
C TYR A 558 -48.02 11.90 -21.58
N LEU A 559 -47.43 10.99 -22.38
CA LEU A 559 -47.11 11.22 -23.80
C LEU A 559 -48.31 10.94 -24.69
#